data_441f0b77982c5c67b555e118bb4c778d
#
_entry.id   441f0b77982c5c67b555e118bb4c778d
#
_cell.length_a   1.000
_cell.length_b   1.000
_cell.length_c   1.000
_cell.angle_alpha   90.00
_cell.angle_beta   90.00
_cell.angle_gamma   90.00
#
_symmetry.space_group_name_H-M   'P 1'
#
loop_
_entity.id
_entity.type
_entity.pdbx_description
1 polymer ?
#
loop_
_entity_poly.entity_id
_entity_poly.type
_entity_poly.pdbx_seq_one_letter_code
_entity_poly.pdbx_strand_id
1 'polypeptide(L)'
;MNESPNPKVLCLQGANMEYLGIRQPEIYGTTDLQTLHAMLLDEAKGLGIDLDIRVSNLEGEAIGWIYECDRAGYAGXLMNPAGFSYAGYALRDCLRGIRMPAVEVHMSNIERRAMKSVTAEACVGVVTGFGLRSYFHGLRALSERLKT
;
A
#
# COMPACT_ATOMS: atom_id res chain seq x y z
N MET A 1 3.52 -1.43 33.91
CA MET A 1 2.48 -0.93 33.04
C MET A 1 2.62 -1.49 31.66
N ASN A 2 1.57 -2.09 31.17
CA ASN A 2 1.60 -2.70 29.86
C ASN A 2 0.99 -1.74 28.85
N GLU A 3 1.84 -1.26 27.95
CA GLU A 3 1.35 -0.49 26.83
C GLU A 3 0.90 -1.46 25.75
N SER A 4 -0.22 -1.14 25.11
CA SER A 4 -0.66 -1.93 23.97
C SER A 4 0.40 -1.85 22.89
N PRO A 5 0.70 -2.95 22.22
CA PRO A 5 1.64 -2.88 21.10
C PRO A 5 1.07 -2.01 19.99
N ASN A 6 1.97 -1.41 19.22
CA ASN A 6 1.57 -0.62 18.06
C ASN A 6 0.81 -1.51 17.07
N PRO A 7 -0.20 -0.97 16.40
CA PRO A 7 -0.88 -1.75 15.37
C PRO A 7 0.10 -2.07 14.23
N LYS A 8 0.00 -3.28 13.72
CA LYS A 8 0.79 -3.72 12.58
C LYS A 8 0.04 -3.43 11.30
N VAL A 9 0.72 -2.85 10.34
CA VAL A 9 0.14 -2.52 9.04
C VAL A 9 1.01 -3.13 7.97
N LEU A 10 0.38 -3.81 7.02
CA LEU A 10 1.08 -4.34 5.85
C LEU A 10 1.16 -3.25 4.80
N CYS A 11 2.37 -2.97 4.32
CA CYS A 11 2.56 -2.11 3.15
C CYS A 11 2.96 -3.00 1.99
N LEU A 12 2.10 -3.12 1.00
CA LEU A 12 2.33 -4.01 -0.14
C LEU A 12 2.67 -3.18 -1.36
N GLN A 13 3.84 -3.50 -1.93
CA GLN A 13 4.29 -2.87 -3.18
C GLN A 13 4.15 -3.91 -4.28
N GLY A 14 3.36 -3.58 -5.29
CA GLY A 14 3.00 -4.52 -6.34
C GLY A 14 3.97 -4.57 -7.51
N ALA A 15 3.49 -5.12 -8.60
CA ALA A 15 4.34 -5.46 -9.75
C ALA A 15 5.07 -4.24 -10.30
N ASN A 16 6.36 -4.40 -10.52
CA ASN A 16 7.28 -3.42 -11.10
C ASN A 16 7.76 -2.35 -10.11
N MET A 17 7.30 -2.37 -8.86
CA MET A 17 7.74 -1.37 -7.89
C MET A 17 9.22 -1.51 -7.55
N GLU A 18 9.79 -2.70 -7.72
CA GLU A 18 11.22 -2.86 -7.42
C GLU A 18 12.11 -2.00 -8.32
N TYR A 19 11.57 -1.55 -9.46
CA TYR A 19 12.32 -0.68 -10.37
C TYR A 19 12.01 0.81 -10.18
N LEU A 20 11.38 1.17 -9.09
CA LEU A 20 11.14 2.58 -8.78
C LEU A 20 12.46 3.34 -8.77
N GLY A 21 12.47 4.52 -9.38
CA GLY A 21 13.67 5.33 -9.51
C GLY A 21 14.44 5.05 -10.78
N ILE A 22 14.17 3.91 -11.43
CA ILE A 22 14.82 3.50 -12.68
C ILE A 22 13.82 3.57 -13.82
N ARG A 23 12.63 3.04 -13.58
CA ARG A 23 11.57 2.88 -14.56
C ARG A 23 10.80 4.18 -14.71
N GLN A 24 10.70 4.69 -15.92
CA GLN A 24 9.89 5.86 -16.28
C GLN A 24 9.97 6.98 -15.22
N PRO A 25 11.16 7.55 -15.00
CA PRO A 25 11.28 8.56 -13.95
C PRO A 25 10.46 9.82 -14.21
N GLU A 26 10.07 10.07 -15.46
CA GLU A 26 9.23 11.20 -15.78
C GLU A 26 7.82 11.05 -15.20
N ILE A 27 7.41 9.81 -14.87
CA ILE A 27 6.10 9.54 -14.27
C ILE A 27 6.22 9.31 -12.77
N TYR A 28 7.21 8.52 -12.36
CA TYR A 28 7.31 8.02 -10.98
C TYR A 28 8.44 8.67 -10.18
N GLY A 29 9.26 9.51 -10.81
CA GLY A 29 10.35 10.18 -10.12
C GLY A 29 11.62 9.35 -10.08
N THR A 30 12.64 9.88 -9.42
CA THR A 30 13.98 9.28 -9.38
C THR A 30 14.33 8.68 -8.01
N THR A 31 13.50 8.84 -7.00
CA THR A 31 13.73 8.21 -5.70
C THR A 31 13.55 6.70 -5.82
N ASP A 32 14.51 5.93 -5.35
CA ASP A 32 14.41 4.48 -5.48
C ASP A 32 13.55 3.89 -4.36
N LEU A 33 13.21 2.62 -4.53
CA LEU A 33 12.30 1.94 -3.62
C LEU A 33 12.87 1.85 -2.21
N GLN A 34 14.16 1.57 -2.09
CA GLN A 34 14.78 1.43 -0.78
C GLN A 34 14.70 2.73 0.01
N THR A 35 14.95 3.86 -0.67
CA THR A 35 14.84 5.17 -0.03
C THR A 35 13.40 5.46 0.38
N LEU A 36 12.44 5.16 -0.48
CA LEU A 36 11.04 5.32 -0.16
C LEU A 36 10.66 4.50 1.08
N HIS A 37 11.14 3.26 1.14
CA HIS A 37 10.80 2.40 2.27
C HIS A 37 11.38 2.95 3.57
N ALA A 38 12.60 3.49 3.53
CA ALA A 38 13.18 4.10 4.73
C ALA A 38 12.34 5.29 5.20
N MET A 39 11.87 6.10 4.26
CA MET A 39 11.03 7.25 4.58
C MET A 39 9.69 6.79 5.19
N LEU A 40 9.11 5.72 4.64
CA LEU A 40 7.84 5.21 5.13
C LEU A 40 7.97 4.62 6.53
N LEU A 41 9.06 3.90 6.79
CA LEU A 41 9.29 3.34 8.13
C LEU A 41 9.42 4.46 9.16
N ASP A 42 10.08 5.54 8.79
CA ASP A 42 10.23 6.67 9.69
C ASP A 42 8.89 7.35 9.96
N GLU A 43 8.09 7.53 8.91
CA GLU A 43 6.76 8.12 9.05
C GLU A 43 5.86 7.24 9.93
N ALA A 44 5.91 5.94 9.71
CA ALA A 44 5.10 4.99 10.49
C ALA A 44 5.48 5.04 11.96
N LYS A 45 6.77 5.13 12.24
CA LYS A 45 7.24 5.23 13.61
C LYS A 45 6.64 6.45 14.30
N GLY A 46 6.61 7.59 13.60
CA GLY A 46 6.02 8.80 14.13
C GLY A 46 4.52 8.69 14.37
N LEU A 47 3.84 7.81 13.63
CA LEU A 47 2.40 7.59 13.78
C LEU A 47 2.09 6.47 14.77
N GLY A 48 3.10 5.83 15.34
CA GLY A 48 2.88 4.72 16.25
C GLY A 48 2.44 3.45 15.55
N ILE A 49 2.88 3.23 14.32
CA ILE A 49 2.54 2.07 13.51
C ILE A 49 3.77 1.20 13.31
N ASP A 50 3.57 -0.10 13.46
CA ASP A 50 4.58 -1.10 13.13
C ASP A 50 4.35 -1.51 11.68
N LEU A 51 5.15 -1.00 10.77
CA LEU A 51 4.94 -1.16 9.33
C LEU A 51 5.78 -2.31 8.79
N ASP A 52 5.11 -3.26 8.13
CA ASP A 52 5.73 -4.43 7.50
C ASP A 52 5.63 -4.25 5.99
N ILE A 53 6.77 -3.97 5.34
CA ILE A 53 6.79 -3.66 3.91
C ILE A 53 7.20 -4.91 3.14
N ARG A 54 6.40 -5.27 2.15
CA ARG A 54 6.68 -6.42 1.28
C ARG A 54 6.50 -6.02 -0.17
N VAL A 55 7.32 -6.60 -1.04
CA VAL A 55 7.35 -6.28 -2.47
C VAL A 55 7.22 -7.57 -3.25
N SER A 56 6.34 -7.60 -4.24
CA SER A 56 6.23 -8.78 -5.09
C SER A 56 5.74 -8.41 -6.47
N ASN A 57 6.28 -9.11 -7.47
CA ASN A 57 5.75 -9.05 -8.84
C ASN A 57 4.70 -10.12 -9.10
N LEU A 58 4.43 -10.99 -8.10
CA LEU A 58 3.53 -12.11 -8.27
C LEU A 58 2.23 -11.86 -7.51
N GLU A 59 1.13 -11.80 -8.22
CA GLU A 59 -0.17 -11.52 -7.60
C GLU A 59 -0.52 -12.57 -6.55
N GLY A 60 -0.28 -13.83 -6.86
CA GLY A 60 -0.59 -14.91 -5.91
C GLY A 60 0.20 -14.82 -4.63
N GLU A 61 1.47 -14.40 -4.73
CA GLU A 61 2.28 -14.22 -3.53
C GLU A 61 1.72 -13.09 -2.68
N ALA A 62 1.33 -11.99 -3.32
CA ALA A 62 0.73 -10.85 -2.60
C ALA A 62 -0.54 -11.27 -1.89
N ILE A 63 -1.40 -12.04 -2.57
CA ILE A 63 -2.64 -12.53 -1.98
C ILE A 63 -2.34 -13.39 -0.75
N GLY A 64 -1.37 -14.29 -0.85
CA GLY A 64 -0.98 -15.14 0.27
C GLY A 64 -0.53 -14.32 1.47
N TRP A 65 0.26 -13.28 1.25
CA TRP A 65 0.72 -12.41 2.31
C TRP A 65 -0.44 -11.66 2.97
N ILE A 66 -1.41 -11.21 2.16
CA ILE A 66 -2.57 -10.49 2.70
C ILE A 66 -3.36 -11.40 3.64
N TYR A 67 -3.61 -12.64 3.22
CA TYR A 67 -4.31 -13.58 4.09
C TYR A 67 -3.52 -13.88 5.35
N GLU A 68 -2.20 -14.06 5.20
CA GLU A 68 -1.33 -14.32 6.35
C GLU A 68 -1.43 -13.18 7.38
N CYS A 69 -1.33 -11.95 6.91
CA CYS A 69 -1.37 -10.79 7.79
C CYS A 69 -2.75 -10.60 8.41
N ASP A 70 -3.80 -10.85 7.65
CA ASP A 70 -5.17 -10.75 8.16
C ASP A 70 -5.39 -11.75 9.29
N ARG A 71 -4.93 -12.98 9.10
CA ARG A 71 -5.05 -14.00 10.15
C ARG A 71 -4.19 -13.67 11.36
N ALA A 72 -3.06 -13.01 11.15
CA ALA A 72 -2.16 -12.65 12.25
C ALA A 72 -2.63 -11.41 13.02
N GLY A 73 -3.74 -10.81 12.62
CA GLY A 73 -4.29 -9.67 13.35
C GLY A 73 -3.73 -8.32 12.95
N TYR A 74 -3.13 -8.21 11.78
CA TYR A 74 -2.70 -6.90 11.29
C TYR A 74 -3.92 -5.97 11.19
N ALA A 75 -3.68 -4.70 11.44
CA ALA A 75 -4.77 -3.73 11.54
C ALA A 75 -5.18 -3.14 10.20
N GLY A 76 -4.30 -3.19 9.25
CA GLY A 76 -4.64 -2.61 7.93
C GLY A 76 -3.57 -2.85 6.88
N UNK A 77 -3.71 -2.43 5.36
CA UNK A 77 -3.04 -2.59 4.36
C UNK A 77 -2.90 -1.40 3.79
N LEU A 78 -1.77 -0.90 3.58
CA LEU A 78 -1.49 0.20 2.63
C LEU A 78 -0.95 -0.45 1.37
N MET A 79 -1.54 -0.18 0.22
CA MET A 79 -1.16 -0.93 -0.98
C MET A 79 -0.97 -0.02 -2.19
N ASN A 80 0.19 -0.13 -2.82
CA ASN A 80 0.35 0.36 -4.18
C ASN A 80 0.29 -0.87 -5.08
N PRO A 81 -0.82 -1.13 -5.76
CA PRO A 81 -0.91 -2.35 -6.57
C PRO A 81 -0.05 -2.30 -7.82
N ALA A 82 0.32 -1.10 -8.27
CA ALA A 82 1.19 -0.92 -9.42
C ALA A 82 0.68 -1.76 -10.59
N GLY A 83 1.48 -2.66 -11.14
CA GLY A 83 1.04 -3.46 -12.29
C GLY A 83 -0.19 -4.33 -12.05
N PHE A 84 -0.48 -4.66 -10.80
CA PHE A 84 -1.69 -5.44 -10.49
C PHE A 84 -2.97 -4.64 -10.73
N SER A 85 -2.85 -3.31 -10.85
CA SER A 85 -4.03 -2.44 -11.03
C SER A 85 -4.82 -2.77 -12.29
N TYR A 86 -4.12 -3.24 -13.32
CA TYR A 86 -4.75 -3.39 -14.64
C TYR A 86 -5.73 -4.55 -14.69
N ALA A 87 -5.40 -5.67 -14.04
CA ALA A 87 -6.21 -6.87 -14.14
C ALA A 87 -6.13 -7.72 -12.87
N GLY A 88 -5.92 -7.08 -11.74
CA GLY A 88 -5.79 -7.79 -10.47
C GLY A 88 -7.15 -8.16 -9.87
N TYR A 89 -7.95 -8.90 -10.62
CA TYR A 89 -9.28 -9.27 -10.15
C TYR A 89 -9.24 -10.25 -8.99
N ALA A 90 -8.27 -11.16 -8.99
CA ALA A 90 -8.11 -12.08 -7.86
C ALA A 90 -7.70 -11.32 -6.61
N LEU A 91 -6.79 -10.36 -6.77
CA LEU A 91 -6.38 -9.51 -5.66
C LEU A 91 -7.55 -8.69 -5.13
N ARG A 92 -8.37 -8.13 -6.05
CA ARG A 92 -9.57 -7.41 -5.64
C ARG A 92 -10.48 -8.27 -4.78
N ASP A 93 -10.70 -9.51 -5.21
CA ASP A 93 -11.60 -10.40 -4.47
C ASP A 93 -11.01 -10.79 -3.11
N CYS A 94 -9.69 -10.92 -3.05
CA CYS A 94 -8.99 -11.15 -1.78
C CYS A 94 -9.28 -10.00 -0.81
N LEU A 95 -9.12 -8.76 -1.30
CA LEU A 95 -9.34 -7.59 -0.45
C LEU A 95 -10.77 -7.51 0.06
N ARG A 96 -11.72 -7.98 -0.71
CA ARG A 96 -13.12 -7.99 -0.29
C ARG A 96 -13.39 -9.01 0.81
N GLY A 97 -12.54 -10.01 0.95
CA GLY A 97 -12.77 -11.11 1.88
C GLY A 97 -12.09 -10.98 3.23
N ILE A 98 -11.26 -9.94 3.42
CA ILE A 98 -10.47 -9.81 4.65
C ILE A 98 -11.08 -8.77 5.57
N ARG A 99 -10.61 -8.76 6.83
CA ARG A 99 -11.05 -7.79 7.83
C ARG A 99 -10.25 -6.50 7.80
N MET A 100 -8.97 -6.58 7.42
CA MET A 100 -8.12 -5.40 7.36
C MET A 100 -8.68 -4.37 6.39
N PRO A 101 -8.88 -3.12 6.80
CA PRO A 101 -9.18 -2.08 5.82
C PRO A 101 -7.94 -1.81 4.98
N ALA A 102 -8.15 -1.62 3.67
CA ALA A 102 -7.07 -1.35 2.74
C ALA A 102 -7.20 0.05 2.18
N VAL A 103 -6.09 0.78 2.15
CA VAL A 103 -5.99 2.06 1.47
C VAL A 103 -5.07 1.85 0.27
N GLU A 104 -5.53 2.26 -0.90
CA GLU A 104 -4.74 2.12 -2.14
C GLU A 104 -4.06 3.45 -2.44
N VAL A 105 -2.79 3.38 -2.85
CA VAL A 105 -2.05 4.59 -3.23
C VAL A 105 -1.46 4.42 -4.62
N HIS A 106 -1.43 5.53 -5.36
CA HIS A 106 -0.75 5.64 -6.64
C HIS A 106 0.04 6.95 -6.63
N MET A 107 1.28 6.89 -7.10
CA MET A 107 2.12 8.09 -7.11
C MET A 107 1.65 9.08 -8.17
N SER A 108 1.39 8.59 -9.38
CA SER A 108 0.84 9.45 -10.44
C SER A 108 -0.66 9.55 -10.28
N ASN A 109 -1.24 10.59 -10.86
CA ASN A 109 -2.70 10.68 -10.91
C ASN A 109 -3.19 9.78 -12.04
N ILE A 110 -3.65 8.59 -11.69
CA ILE A 110 -4.02 7.60 -12.70
C ILE A 110 -5.25 8.03 -13.50
N GLU A 111 -6.07 8.92 -12.94
CA GLU A 111 -7.22 9.44 -13.69
C GLU A 111 -6.77 10.26 -14.89
N ARG A 112 -5.67 11.01 -14.76
CA ARG A 112 -5.12 11.79 -15.87
C ARG A 112 -4.56 10.89 -16.96
N ARG A 113 -4.18 9.68 -16.59
CA ARG A 113 -3.64 8.70 -17.52
C ARG A 113 -4.71 7.78 -18.10
N ALA A 114 -5.98 8.08 -17.81
CA ALA A 114 -7.13 7.29 -18.24
C ALA A 114 -6.98 5.82 -17.83
N MET A 115 -6.41 5.60 -16.66
CA MET A 115 -6.17 4.27 -16.15
C MET A 115 -7.16 3.98 -15.02
N LYS A 116 -7.80 2.83 -15.07
CA LYS A 116 -8.70 2.41 -14.01
C LYS A 116 -8.03 1.29 -13.22
N SER A 117 -8.00 1.45 -11.90
CA SER A 117 -7.48 0.39 -11.03
C SER A 117 -8.63 -0.53 -10.63
N VAL A 118 -8.49 -1.82 -10.95
CA VAL A 118 -9.55 -2.76 -10.63
C VAL A 118 -9.59 -3.10 -9.14
N THR A 119 -8.52 -2.85 -8.40
CA THR A 119 -8.50 -3.15 -6.96
C THR A 119 -9.07 -2.02 -6.12
N ALA A 120 -9.22 -0.82 -6.69
CA ALA A 120 -9.61 0.36 -5.92
C ALA A 120 -10.97 0.21 -5.25
N GLU A 121 -11.92 -0.44 -5.94
CA GLU A 121 -13.27 -0.56 -5.39
C GLU A 121 -13.34 -1.48 -4.17
N ALA A 122 -12.30 -2.25 -3.90
CA ALA A 122 -12.25 -3.11 -2.71
C ALA A 122 -11.54 -2.44 -1.54
N CYS A 123 -11.07 -1.21 -1.72
CA CYS A 123 -10.36 -0.47 -0.69
C CYS A 123 -11.28 0.55 -0.04
N VAL A 124 -10.98 0.94 1.20
CA VAL A 124 -11.81 1.93 1.89
C VAL A 124 -11.52 3.35 1.39
N GLY A 125 -10.39 3.55 0.75
CA GLY A 125 -10.06 4.85 0.17
C GLY A 125 -8.89 4.74 -0.76
N VAL A 126 -8.70 5.77 -1.60
CA VAL A 126 -7.64 5.82 -2.60
C VAL A 126 -6.97 7.18 -2.53
N VAL A 127 -5.64 7.20 -2.54
CA VAL A 127 -4.86 8.43 -2.67
C VAL A 127 -4.08 8.33 -3.96
N THR A 128 -4.19 9.32 -4.82
CA THR A 128 -3.58 9.26 -6.13
C THR A 128 -3.07 10.63 -6.55
N GLY A 129 -1.86 10.72 -7.08
CA GLY A 129 -1.40 11.90 -7.78
C GLY A 129 -0.46 12.83 -7.03
N PHE A 130 0.02 12.46 -5.86
CA PHE A 130 0.87 13.34 -5.07
C PHE A 130 2.32 12.84 -4.98
N GLY A 131 2.74 12.03 -5.94
CA GLY A 131 4.09 11.49 -5.94
C GLY A 131 4.32 10.61 -4.72
N LEU A 132 5.52 10.69 -4.17
CA LEU A 132 5.84 9.93 -2.95
C LEU A 132 4.93 10.30 -1.80
N ARG A 133 4.45 11.53 -1.77
CA ARG A 133 3.56 11.97 -0.69
C ARG A 133 2.25 11.21 -0.65
N SER A 134 1.87 10.61 -1.77
CA SER A 134 0.66 9.77 -1.78
C SER A 134 0.74 8.69 -0.72
N TYR A 135 1.91 8.09 -0.53
CA TYR A 135 2.10 7.06 0.51
C TYR A 135 1.90 7.65 1.90
N PHE A 136 2.46 8.84 2.16
CA PHE A 136 2.35 9.44 3.48
C PHE A 136 0.91 9.81 3.79
N HIS A 137 0.21 10.38 2.81
CA HIS A 137 -1.20 10.71 2.98
C HIS A 137 -2.04 9.46 3.22
N GLY A 138 -1.75 8.38 2.47
CA GLY A 138 -2.46 7.13 2.63
C GLY A 138 -2.23 6.50 4.00
N LEU A 139 -0.98 6.50 4.45
CA LEU A 139 -0.65 5.93 5.76
C LEU A 139 -1.31 6.74 6.87
N ARG A 140 -1.32 8.05 6.73
CA ARG A 140 -1.96 8.91 7.74
C ARG A 140 -3.46 8.69 7.77
N ALA A 141 -4.08 8.59 6.60
CA ALA A 141 -5.52 8.32 6.53
C ALA A 141 -5.85 6.99 7.19
N LEU A 142 -5.04 5.99 6.92
CA LEU A 142 -5.24 4.68 7.55
C LEU A 142 -5.06 4.77 9.06
N SER A 143 -4.04 5.48 9.51
CA SER A 143 -3.78 5.68 10.94
C SER A 143 -5.00 6.30 11.63
N GLU A 144 -5.59 7.32 11.00
CA GLU A 144 -6.76 7.98 11.56
C GLU A 144 -7.95 7.04 11.63
N ARG A 145 -8.13 6.24 10.58
CA ARG A 145 -9.23 5.28 10.56
C ARG A 145 -9.09 4.22 11.66
N LEU A 146 -7.86 3.79 11.94
CA LEU A 146 -7.64 2.77 12.98
C LEU A 146 -7.95 3.28 14.37
N LYS A 147 -8.00 4.59 14.56
CA LYS A 147 -8.30 5.18 15.88
C LYS A 147 -9.80 5.35 16.11
N THR A 148 -10.60 5.13 15.09
CA THR A 148 -12.06 5.22 15.24
C THR A 148 -12.67 3.82 15.31
#